data_9340ff3d37cca84e3c7428bb4b931b37
#
_entry.id   9340ff3d37cca84e3c7428bb4b931b37
#
_cell.length_a   1.000
_cell.length_b   1.000
_cell.length_c   1.000
_cell.angle_alpha   90.00
_cell.angle_beta   90.00
_cell.angle_gamma   90.00
#
_symmetry.space_group_name_H-M   'P 1'
#
loop_
_entity.id
_entity.type
_entity.pdbx_description
1 polymer ?
#
loop_
_entity_poly.entity_id
_entity_poly.type
_entity_poly.pdbx_seq_one_letter_code
_entity_poly.pdbx_strand_id
1 'polypeptide(L)'
;SILICIPLAFYYQHANQFLNEIGMSRAAAVMSLGQISEALFILLLPIFLKRYGIKITLIVGMLAWVIRYILFAYGDVGEKSWMLILGVILHGICYDFFFVSGQIYTDNKAGEQFKSSAQGLITLATYGLGMLIGFRSAGYITDQYAVDGGHDWTQIWMIPSGFALLVLIFFVLTFKNEKIELK
;
A
#
# COMPACT_ATOMS: atom_id res chain seq x y z
N SER A 1 9.49 -6.73 -1.78
CA SER A 1 8.40 -6.16 -2.60
C SER A 1 7.19 -7.10 -2.69
N ILE A 2 7.35 -8.40 -2.98
CA ILE A 2 6.23 -9.37 -3.09
C ILE A 2 5.31 -9.33 -1.87
N LEU A 3 5.87 -9.37 -0.67
CA LEU A 3 5.09 -9.42 0.58
C LEU A 3 4.16 -8.23 0.76
N ILE A 4 4.57 -7.01 0.38
CA ILE A 4 3.71 -5.83 0.53
C ILE A 4 2.59 -5.76 -0.53
N CYS A 5 2.71 -6.53 -1.60
CA CYS A 5 1.63 -6.66 -2.58
C CYS A 5 0.41 -7.42 -2.02
N ILE A 6 0.59 -8.23 -0.96
CA ILE A 6 -0.53 -8.90 -0.30
C ILE A 6 -1.48 -7.87 0.33
N PRO A 7 -1.04 -6.96 1.22
CA PRO A 7 -1.89 -5.85 1.67
C PRO A 7 -2.44 -5.00 0.52
N LEU A 8 -1.62 -4.68 -0.49
CA LEU A 8 -2.08 -3.90 -1.66
C LEU A 8 -3.29 -4.55 -2.34
N ALA A 9 -3.28 -5.88 -2.50
CA ALA A 9 -4.36 -6.61 -3.13
C ALA A 9 -5.68 -6.50 -2.34
N PHE A 10 -5.64 -6.50 -1.00
CA PHE A 10 -6.82 -6.25 -0.17
C PHE A 10 -7.47 -4.91 -0.50
N TYR A 11 -6.68 -3.87 -0.64
CA TYR A 11 -7.20 -2.56 -1.02
C TYR A 11 -7.86 -2.56 -2.40
N TYR A 12 -7.17 -3.08 -3.41
CA TYR A 12 -7.70 -3.08 -4.77
C TYR A 12 -8.95 -3.93 -4.94
N GLN A 13 -9.04 -5.03 -4.21
CA GLN A 13 -10.18 -5.93 -4.29
C GLN A 13 -11.38 -5.42 -3.47
N HIS A 14 -11.15 -4.91 -2.27
CA HIS A 14 -12.22 -4.73 -1.29
C HIS A 14 -12.52 -3.29 -0.89
N ALA A 15 -11.66 -2.30 -1.19
CA ALA A 15 -11.90 -0.94 -0.70
C ALA A 15 -13.20 -0.33 -1.23
N ASN A 16 -13.53 -0.55 -2.50
CA ASN A 16 -14.80 -0.05 -3.06
C ASN A 16 -16.01 -0.78 -2.47
N GLN A 17 -15.94 -2.10 -2.35
CA GLN A 17 -16.99 -2.92 -1.72
C GLN A 17 -17.22 -2.47 -0.29
N PHE A 18 -16.17 -2.37 0.51
CA PHE A 18 -16.19 -1.90 1.89
C PHE A 18 -16.90 -0.56 2.03
N LEU A 19 -16.44 0.46 1.30
CA LEU A 19 -17.02 1.81 1.40
C LEU A 19 -18.50 1.84 1.02
N ASN A 20 -18.93 1.07 0.03
CA ASN A 20 -20.34 0.97 -0.34
C ASN A 20 -21.15 0.23 0.72
N GLU A 21 -20.63 -0.88 1.26
CA GLU A 21 -21.32 -1.72 2.22
C GLU A 21 -21.55 -1.00 3.56
N ILE A 22 -20.58 -0.18 4.02
CA ILE A 22 -20.75 0.66 5.20
C ILE A 22 -21.62 1.92 4.96
N GLY A 23 -22.13 2.12 3.73
CA GLY A 23 -23.01 3.22 3.38
C GLY A 23 -22.32 4.54 3.03
N MET A 24 -21.04 4.51 2.62
CA MET A 24 -20.35 5.73 2.18
C MET A 24 -20.97 6.30 0.91
N SER A 25 -21.52 7.50 1.01
CA SER A 25 -22.05 8.19 -0.16
C SER A 25 -20.92 8.52 -1.15
N ARG A 26 -21.14 8.23 -2.45
CA ARG A 26 -20.16 8.50 -3.51
C ARG A 26 -18.79 7.84 -3.27
N ALA A 27 -18.77 6.58 -2.85
CA ALA A 27 -17.53 5.82 -2.56
C ALA A 27 -16.46 5.96 -3.64
N ALA A 28 -16.83 5.88 -4.93
CA ALA A 28 -15.90 6.04 -6.05
C ALA A 28 -15.27 7.45 -6.09
N ALA A 29 -16.02 8.50 -5.78
CA ALA A 29 -15.48 9.86 -5.71
C ALA A 29 -14.55 10.04 -4.50
N VAL A 30 -14.84 9.40 -3.37
CA VAL A 30 -13.93 9.37 -2.22
C VAL A 30 -12.64 8.65 -2.59
N MET A 31 -12.72 7.51 -3.27
CA MET A 31 -11.53 6.77 -3.71
C MET A 31 -10.65 7.55 -4.69
N SER A 32 -11.21 8.46 -5.50
CA SER A 32 -10.39 9.30 -6.39
C SER A 32 -9.47 10.28 -5.65
N LEU A 33 -9.75 10.58 -4.36
CA LEU A 33 -8.81 11.32 -3.51
C LEU A 33 -7.48 10.58 -3.34
N GLY A 34 -7.49 9.26 -3.43
CA GLY A 34 -6.27 8.44 -3.43
C GLY A 34 -5.38 8.73 -4.63
N GLN A 35 -5.95 8.82 -5.84
CA GLN A 35 -5.21 9.14 -7.07
C GLN A 35 -4.71 10.60 -7.05
N ILE A 36 -5.52 11.53 -6.51
CA ILE A 36 -5.08 12.92 -6.34
C ILE A 36 -3.88 12.97 -5.38
N SER A 37 -3.95 12.23 -4.27
CA SER A 37 -2.84 12.19 -3.32
C SER A 37 -1.58 11.57 -3.93
N GLU A 38 -1.70 10.50 -4.73
CA GLU A 38 -0.59 9.90 -5.48
C GLU A 38 0.06 10.94 -6.42
N ALA A 39 -0.72 11.68 -7.20
CA ALA A 39 -0.20 12.74 -8.06
C ALA A 39 0.54 13.85 -7.28
N LEU A 40 0.16 14.12 -6.03
CA LEU A 40 0.84 15.10 -5.18
C LEU A 40 2.11 14.52 -4.53
N PHE A 41 2.05 13.30 -3.99
CA PHE A 41 3.17 12.69 -3.29
C PHE A 41 4.30 12.27 -4.22
N ILE A 42 4.02 11.90 -5.47
CA ILE A 42 5.06 11.62 -6.47
C ILE A 42 5.94 12.85 -6.73
N LEU A 43 5.36 14.06 -6.68
CA LEU A 43 6.13 15.31 -6.81
C LEU A 43 7.02 15.59 -5.59
N LEU A 44 6.62 15.13 -4.41
CA LEU A 44 7.37 15.28 -3.17
C LEU A 44 8.43 14.19 -2.99
N LEU A 45 8.30 13.07 -3.68
CA LEU A 45 9.16 11.91 -3.55
C LEU A 45 10.66 12.21 -3.74
N PRO A 46 11.10 12.97 -4.77
CA PRO A 46 12.53 13.30 -4.94
C PRO A 46 13.11 14.09 -3.75
N ILE A 47 12.32 14.99 -3.16
CA ILE A 47 12.72 15.78 -1.99
C ILE A 47 12.93 14.83 -0.79
N PHE A 48 12.01 13.88 -0.58
CA PHE A 48 12.09 12.89 0.49
C PHE A 48 13.29 11.96 0.32
N LEU A 49 13.49 11.43 -0.89
CA LEU A 49 14.62 10.55 -1.20
C LEU A 49 15.96 11.27 -1.00
N LYS A 50 16.08 12.54 -1.42
CA LYS A 50 17.29 13.33 -1.25
C LYS A 50 17.58 13.64 0.23
N ARG A 51 16.55 13.93 1.02
CA ARG A 51 16.69 14.34 2.41
C ARG A 51 16.88 13.18 3.38
N TYR A 52 16.10 12.11 3.21
CA TYR A 52 16.02 11.01 4.18
C TYR A 52 16.59 9.68 3.65
N GLY A 53 16.84 9.60 2.36
CA GLY A 53 17.37 8.41 1.71
C GLY A 53 16.32 7.32 1.51
N ILE A 54 16.72 6.26 0.80
CA ILE A 54 15.82 5.18 0.35
C ILE A 54 15.21 4.39 1.50
N LYS A 55 15.99 4.03 2.52
CA LYS A 55 15.51 3.20 3.63
C LYS A 55 14.36 3.86 4.39
N ILE A 56 14.52 5.14 4.75
CA ILE A 56 13.49 5.88 5.51
C ILE A 56 12.26 6.10 4.64
N THR A 57 12.42 6.42 3.36
CA THR A 57 11.29 6.59 2.43
C THR A 57 10.46 5.31 2.33
N LEU A 58 11.09 4.16 2.16
CA LEU A 58 10.41 2.86 2.13
C LEU A 58 9.71 2.55 3.46
N ILE A 59 10.34 2.84 4.61
CA ILE A 59 9.73 2.66 5.94
C ILE A 59 8.46 3.52 6.08
N VAL A 60 8.51 4.77 5.67
CA VAL A 60 7.34 5.68 5.73
C VAL A 60 6.20 5.15 4.85
N GLY A 61 6.49 4.68 3.64
CA GLY A 61 5.50 4.03 2.77
C GLY A 61 4.87 2.79 3.41
N MET A 62 5.69 1.92 4.01
CA MET A 62 5.19 0.71 4.69
C MET A 62 4.39 1.04 5.96
N LEU A 63 4.82 2.04 6.74
CA LEU A 63 4.09 2.50 7.93
C LEU A 63 2.73 3.08 7.54
N ALA A 64 2.67 3.82 6.43
CA ALA A 64 1.41 4.34 5.90
C ALA A 64 0.42 3.21 5.56
N TRP A 65 0.88 2.03 5.06
CA TRP A 65 0.05 0.84 4.88
C TRP A 65 -0.58 0.37 6.20
N VAL A 66 0.21 0.26 7.25
CA VAL A 66 -0.28 -0.17 8.59
C VAL A 66 -1.35 0.79 9.10
N ILE A 67 -1.04 2.10 9.12
CA ILE A 67 -1.95 3.14 9.60
C ILE A 67 -3.24 3.16 8.79
N ARG A 68 -3.14 3.08 7.47
CA ARG A 68 -4.27 3.09 6.55
C ARG A 68 -5.30 2.01 6.88
N TYR A 69 -4.87 0.77 7.09
CA TYR A 69 -5.78 -0.33 7.40
C TYR A 69 -6.36 -0.24 8.81
N ILE A 70 -5.63 0.31 9.78
CA ILE A 70 -6.18 0.64 11.10
C ILE A 70 -7.31 1.69 10.95
N LEU A 71 -7.09 2.72 10.12
CA LEU A 71 -8.09 3.74 9.86
C LEU A 71 -9.35 3.17 9.19
N PHE A 72 -9.19 2.21 8.27
CA PHE A 72 -10.34 1.51 7.67
C PHE A 72 -11.04 0.57 8.65
N ALA A 73 -10.30 -0.11 9.53
CA ALA A 73 -10.86 -1.02 10.52
C ALA A 73 -11.76 -0.31 11.56
N TYR A 74 -11.42 0.93 11.92
CA TYR A 74 -12.11 1.67 12.98
C TYR A 74 -12.87 2.90 12.50
N GLY A 75 -12.80 3.24 11.22
CA GLY A 75 -13.56 4.33 10.59
C GLY A 75 -15.02 3.94 10.36
N ASP A 76 -15.91 4.92 10.42
CA ASP A 76 -17.33 4.78 10.09
C ASP A 76 -17.81 5.94 9.21
N VAL A 77 -19.05 5.88 8.72
CA VAL A 77 -19.64 6.95 7.90
C VAL A 77 -20.22 8.11 8.74
N GLY A 78 -20.15 8.03 10.06
CA GLY A 78 -20.58 9.06 11.00
C GLY A 78 -19.43 9.93 11.51
N GLU A 79 -19.23 9.94 12.83
CA GLU A 79 -18.24 10.78 13.51
C GLU A 79 -16.79 10.47 13.12
N LYS A 80 -16.48 9.24 12.71
CA LYS A 80 -15.15 8.80 12.31
C LYS A 80 -14.95 8.73 10.80
N SER A 81 -15.79 9.40 10.01
CA SER A 81 -15.66 9.44 8.54
C SER A 81 -14.33 10.04 8.07
N TRP A 82 -13.72 10.92 8.86
CA TRP A 82 -12.39 11.45 8.62
C TRP A 82 -11.32 10.34 8.57
N MET A 83 -11.49 9.24 9.33
CA MET A 83 -10.56 8.10 9.29
C MET A 83 -10.59 7.41 7.92
N LEU A 84 -11.78 7.22 7.36
CA LEU A 84 -11.94 6.63 6.02
C LEU A 84 -11.31 7.51 4.94
N ILE A 85 -11.56 8.82 4.99
CA ILE A 85 -10.99 9.79 4.05
C ILE A 85 -9.47 9.83 4.16
N LEU A 86 -8.94 9.92 5.39
CA LEU A 86 -7.49 9.90 5.61
C LEU A 86 -6.87 8.57 5.15
N GLY A 87 -7.54 7.44 5.42
CA GLY A 87 -7.11 6.12 4.94
C GLY A 87 -7.02 6.05 3.41
N VAL A 88 -7.95 6.70 2.70
CA VAL A 88 -7.87 6.82 1.23
C VAL A 88 -6.73 7.74 0.80
N ILE A 89 -6.56 8.91 1.42
CA ILE A 89 -5.50 9.88 1.08
C ILE A 89 -4.10 9.29 1.33
N LEU A 90 -3.91 8.43 2.32
CA LEU A 90 -2.65 7.75 2.56
C LEU A 90 -2.20 6.86 1.39
N HIS A 91 -3.06 6.64 0.38
CA HIS A 91 -2.71 5.85 -0.81
C HIS A 91 -1.46 6.37 -1.52
N GLY A 92 -1.35 7.68 -1.73
CA GLY A 92 -0.19 8.26 -2.39
C GLY A 92 1.11 7.97 -1.64
N ILE A 93 1.13 8.14 -0.31
CA ILE A 93 2.32 7.81 0.49
C ILE A 93 2.62 6.32 0.42
N CYS A 94 1.60 5.45 0.57
CA CYS A 94 1.78 4.00 0.49
C CYS A 94 2.40 3.57 -0.84
N TYR A 95 1.88 4.10 -1.93
CA TYR A 95 2.25 3.67 -3.28
C TYR A 95 3.58 4.28 -3.72
N ASP A 96 3.70 5.60 -3.67
CA ASP A 96 4.87 6.29 -4.20
C ASP A 96 6.12 6.02 -3.36
N PHE A 97 5.99 6.09 -2.02
CA PHE A 97 7.14 5.94 -1.14
C PHE A 97 7.60 4.48 -1.02
N PHE A 98 6.78 3.52 -1.42
CA PHE A 98 7.20 2.12 -1.47
C PHE A 98 7.46 1.63 -2.90
N PHE A 99 6.45 1.67 -3.79
CA PHE A 99 6.59 1.06 -5.12
C PHE A 99 7.44 1.89 -6.06
N VAL A 100 7.17 3.21 -6.18
CA VAL A 100 7.97 4.07 -7.07
C VAL A 100 9.40 4.18 -6.54
N SER A 101 9.61 4.34 -5.23
CA SER A 101 10.95 4.30 -4.63
C SER A 101 11.65 2.97 -4.85
N GLY A 102 10.92 1.86 -4.77
CA GLY A 102 11.44 0.53 -5.04
C GLY A 102 11.90 0.36 -6.50
N GLN A 103 11.18 0.93 -7.46
CA GLN A 103 11.58 0.97 -8.87
C GLN A 103 12.84 1.80 -9.07
N ILE A 104 12.92 3.01 -8.47
CA ILE A 104 14.12 3.87 -8.52
C ILE A 104 15.32 3.14 -7.90
N TYR A 105 15.15 2.47 -6.78
CA TYR A 105 16.20 1.67 -6.15
C TYR A 105 16.67 0.52 -7.05
N THR A 106 15.73 -0.18 -7.69
CA THR A 106 16.02 -1.27 -8.61
C THR A 106 16.84 -0.79 -9.81
N ASP A 107 16.48 0.35 -10.40
CA ASP A 107 17.22 0.97 -11.50
C ASP A 107 18.67 1.30 -11.11
N ASN A 108 18.84 1.91 -9.93
CA ASN A 108 20.17 2.25 -9.43
C ASN A 108 21.04 1.01 -9.21
N LYS A 109 20.44 -0.10 -8.77
CA LYS A 109 21.18 -1.35 -8.49
C LYS A 109 21.48 -2.17 -9.73
N ALA A 110 20.60 -2.16 -10.72
CA ALA A 110 20.75 -2.96 -11.93
C ALA A 110 21.84 -2.44 -12.88
N GLY A 111 22.17 -1.13 -12.79
CA GLY A 111 23.06 -0.47 -13.75
C GLY A 111 22.42 -0.33 -15.14
N GLU A 112 22.99 0.51 -16.00
CA GLU A 112 22.40 0.90 -17.29
C GLU A 112 22.08 -0.30 -18.21
N GLN A 113 22.93 -1.33 -18.20
CA GLN A 113 22.78 -2.49 -19.10
C GLN A 113 21.56 -3.37 -18.75
N PHE A 114 21.17 -3.46 -17.47
CA PHE A 114 20.18 -4.41 -17.00
C PHE A 114 18.89 -3.76 -16.46
N LYS A 115 18.73 -2.46 -16.57
CA LYS A 115 17.56 -1.72 -16.05
C LYS A 115 16.23 -2.31 -16.48
N SER A 116 16.04 -2.47 -17.79
CA SER A 116 14.77 -2.98 -18.33
C SER A 116 14.45 -4.39 -17.84
N SER A 117 15.47 -5.28 -17.77
CA SER A 117 15.31 -6.65 -17.27
C SER A 117 14.98 -6.66 -15.77
N ALA A 118 15.62 -5.80 -14.98
CA ALA A 118 15.37 -5.67 -13.55
C ALA A 118 13.97 -5.11 -13.27
N GLN A 119 13.51 -4.10 -14.03
CA GLN A 119 12.15 -3.59 -13.94
C GLN A 119 11.11 -4.64 -14.36
N GLY A 120 11.36 -5.41 -15.42
CA GLY A 120 10.52 -6.53 -15.80
C GLY A 120 10.41 -7.59 -14.71
N LEU A 121 11.54 -7.95 -14.08
CA LEU A 121 11.58 -8.93 -13.00
C LEU A 121 10.84 -8.45 -11.75
N ILE A 122 11.06 -7.20 -11.32
CA ILE A 122 10.35 -6.66 -10.14
C ILE A 122 8.86 -6.51 -10.41
N THR A 123 8.46 -6.14 -11.63
CA THR A 123 7.05 -6.06 -12.03
C THR A 123 6.40 -7.45 -12.01
N LEU A 124 7.06 -8.47 -12.56
CA LEU A 124 6.57 -9.85 -12.49
C LEU A 124 6.45 -10.35 -11.05
N ALA A 125 7.44 -10.06 -10.22
CA ALA A 125 7.44 -10.47 -8.82
C ALA A 125 6.34 -9.78 -8.00
N THR A 126 6.10 -8.48 -8.23
CA THR A 126 5.12 -7.68 -7.50
C THR A 126 3.71 -7.83 -8.08
N TYR A 127 3.48 -7.30 -9.29
CA TYR A 127 2.16 -7.28 -9.92
C TYR A 127 1.73 -8.64 -10.53
N GLY A 128 2.68 -9.54 -10.79
CA GLY A 128 2.39 -10.92 -11.13
C GLY A 128 2.16 -11.77 -9.88
N LEU A 129 3.24 -12.31 -9.31
CA LEU A 129 3.16 -13.28 -8.21
C LEU A 129 2.60 -12.67 -6.91
N GLY A 130 3.05 -11.47 -6.53
CA GLY A 130 2.61 -10.82 -5.30
C GLY A 130 1.11 -10.53 -5.28
N MET A 131 0.58 -9.98 -6.38
CA MET A 131 -0.86 -9.70 -6.50
C MET A 131 -1.69 -10.97 -6.63
N LEU A 132 -1.21 -12.00 -7.34
CA LEU A 132 -1.90 -13.29 -7.44
C LEU A 132 -2.11 -13.91 -6.04
N ILE A 133 -1.04 -13.98 -5.24
CA ILE A 133 -1.11 -14.47 -3.85
C ILE A 133 -2.03 -13.56 -3.03
N GLY A 134 -1.86 -12.26 -3.19
CA GLY A 134 -2.62 -11.25 -2.46
C GLY A 134 -4.13 -11.31 -2.71
N PHE A 135 -4.57 -11.34 -3.96
CA PHE A 135 -6.00 -11.43 -4.31
C PHE A 135 -6.62 -12.74 -3.82
N ARG A 136 -5.90 -13.86 -3.95
CA ARG A 136 -6.41 -15.13 -3.45
C ARG A 136 -6.54 -15.14 -1.92
N SER A 137 -5.55 -14.58 -1.22
CA SER A 137 -5.59 -14.44 0.24
C SER A 137 -6.69 -13.49 0.68
N ALA A 138 -6.85 -12.34 0.00
CA ALA A 138 -7.86 -11.35 0.30
C ALA A 138 -9.29 -11.93 0.13
N GLY A 139 -9.57 -12.61 -0.99
CA GLY A 139 -10.87 -13.26 -1.20
C GLY A 139 -11.15 -14.31 -0.13
N TYR A 140 -10.20 -15.23 0.12
CA TYR A 140 -10.36 -16.27 1.13
C TYR A 140 -10.64 -15.69 2.53
N ILE A 141 -9.92 -14.67 2.94
CA ILE A 141 -10.11 -14.03 4.26
C ILE A 141 -11.46 -13.33 4.32
N THR A 142 -11.84 -12.58 3.28
CA THR A 142 -13.14 -11.90 3.25
C THR A 142 -14.30 -12.89 3.36
N ASP A 143 -14.23 -14.04 2.68
CA ASP A 143 -15.22 -15.10 2.78
C ASP A 143 -15.35 -15.68 4.20
N GLN A 144 -14.22 -15.77 4.97
CA GLN A 144 -14.25 -16.26 6.34
C GLN A 144 -14.90 -15.29 7.33
N TYR A 145 -14.93 -14.01 7.02
CA TYR A 145 -15.52 -12.95 7.86
C TYR A 145 -16.83 -12.41 7.27
N ALA A 146 -17.47 -13.20 6.41
CA ALA A 146 -18.84 -12.92 5.97
C ALA A 146 -19.81 -13.11 7.15
N VAL A 147 -20.74 -12.15 7.33
CA VAL A 147 -21.78 -12.15 8.35
C VAL A 147 -23.15 -11.92 7.70
N ASP A 148 -24.24 -12.16 8.42
CA ASP A 148 -25.57 -11.92 7.90
C ASP A 148 -25.74 -10.44 7.47
N GLY A 149 -25.89 -10.23 6.17
CA GLY A 149 -26.08 -8.91 5.57
C GLY A 149 -24.79 -8.16 5.20
N GLY A 150 -23.61 -8.77 5.31
CA GLY A 150 -22.36 -8.13 4.89
C GLY A 150 -21.09 -8.82 5.41
N HIS A 151 -20.12 -8.02 5.89
CA HIS A 151 -18.80 -8.51 6.31
C HIS A 151 -18.33 -7.82 7.61
N ASP A 152 -17.57 -8.55 8.42
CA ASP A 152 -16.83 -7.95 9.54
C ASP A 152 -15.58 -7.22 9.02
N TRP A 153 -15.78 -6.01 8.54
CA TRP A 153 -14.70 -5.18 7.97
C TRP A 153 -13.60 -4.85 8.96
N THR A 154 -13.89 -4.79 10.25
CA THR A 154 -12.87 -4.54 11.27
C THR A 154 -11.82 -5.64 11.25
N GLN A 155 -12.25 -6.90 11.29
CA GLN A 155 -11.32 -8.04 11.23
C GLN A 155 -10.62 -8.13 9.89
N ILE A 156 -11.36 -7.94 8.78
CA ILE A 156 -10.81 -8.00 7.43
C ILE A 156 -9.67 -6.98 7.24
N TRP A 157 -9.79 -5.74 7.73
CA TRP A 157 -8.74 -4.73 7.59
C TRP A 157 -7.60 -4.87 8.60
N MET A 158 -7.84 -5.43 9.78
CA MET A 158 -6.79 -5.67 10.77
C MET A 158 -5.78 -6.73 10.31
N ILE A 159 -6.19 -7.71 9.51
CA ILE A 159 -5.29 -8.76 9.01
C ILE A 159 -4.20 -8.19 8.09
N PRO A 160 -4.51 -7.46 6.99
CA PRO A 160 -3.47 -6.85 6.17
C PRO A 160 -2.67 -5.77 6.92
N SER A 161 -3.25 -5.10 7.93
CA SER A 161 -2.52 -4.18 8.79
C SER A 161 -1.44 -4.91 9.61
N GLY A 162 -1.81 -5.98 10.29
CA GLY A 162 -0.86 -6.80 11.05
C GLY A 162 0.22 -7.44 10.16
N PHE A 163 -0.17 -7.91 8.98
CA PHE A 163 0.78 -8.46 8.02
C PHE A 163 1.76 -7.38 7.51
N ALA A 164 1.28 -6.18 7.17
CA ALA A 164 2.13 -5.06 6.76
C ALA A 164 3.11 -4.65 7.87
N LEU A 165 2.66 -4.69 9.14
CA LEU A 165 3.52 -4.42 10.29
C LEU A 165 4.64 -5.46 10.42
N LEU A 166 4.33 -6.74 10.27
CA LEU A 166 5.34 -7.81 10.30
C LEU A 166 6.37 -7.64 9.17
N VAL A 167 5.91 -7.30 7.96
CA VAL A 167 6.80 -7.03 6.82
C VAL A 167 7.67 -5.79 7.08
N LEU A 168 7.11 -4.74 7.68
CA LEU A 168 7.85 -3.54 8.08
C LEU A 168 8.96 -3.87 9.09
N ILE A 169 8.64 -4.62 10.14
CA ILE A 169 9.63 -5.04 11.15
C ILE A 169 10.75 -5.84 10.49
N PHE A 170 10.39 -6.83 9.68
CA PHE A 170 11.36 -7.64 8.94
C PHE A 170 12.26 -6.77 8.04
N PHE A 171 11.67 -5.80 7.33
CA PHE A 171 12.40 -4.87 6.48
C PHE A 171 13.38 -4.00 7.28
N VAL A 172 12.96 -3.42 8.39
CA VAL A 172 13.80 -2.56 9.24
C VAL A 172 15.04 -3.31 9.73
N LEU A 173 14.87 -4.60 10.10
CA LEU A 173 15.95 -5.45 10.62
C LEU A 173 16.92 -5.92 9.54
N THR A 174 16.43 -6.15 8.32
CA THR A 174 17.23 -6.78 7.25
C THR A 174 17.80 -5.80 6.23
N PHE A 175 17.06 -4.72 5.92
CA PHE A 175 17.44 -3.79 4.88
C PHE A 175 18.52 -2.82 5.37
N LYS A 176 19.69 -2.83 4.70
CA LYS A 176 20.77 -1.86 4.98
C LYS A 176 20.51 -0.56 4.23
N ASN A 177 20.81 0.56 4.91
CA ASN A 177 20.70 1.87 4.25
C ASN A 177 21.79 2.03 3.19
N GLU A 178 21.41 2.45 2.01
CA GLU A 178 22.31 2.64 0.88
C GLU A 178 22.05 4.01 0.24
N LYS A 179 23.11 4.60 -0.28
CA LYS A 179 22.97 5.83 -1.08
C LYS A 179 22.50 5.45 -2.48
N ILE A 180 21.49 6.16 -2.96
CA ILE A 180 21.02 6.09 -4.35
C ILE A 180 21.34 7.40 -5.05
N GLU A 181 21.72 7.33 -6.32
CA GLU A 181 21.88 8.50 -7.17
C GLU A 181 20.53 8.85 -7.80
N LEU A 182 20.06 10.06 -7.52
CA LEU A 182 18.89 10.63 -8.20
C LEU A 182 19.43 11.35 -9.44
N LYS A 183 19.23 10.75 -10.60
CA LYS A 183 19.55 11.36 -11.91
C LYS A 183 18.44 12.29 -12.34
#